data_e28af40f7e2a0be7cf7aa06dda16a30b
#
_entry.id   e28af40f7e2a0be7cf7aa06dda16a30b
#
_cell.length_a   1.000
_cell.length_b   1.000
_cell.length_c   1.000
_cell.angle_alpha   90.00
_cell.angle_beta   90.00
_cell.angle_gamma   90.00
#
_symmetry.space_group_name_H-M   'P 1'
#
loop_
_entity.id
_entity.type
_entity.pdbx_description
1 polymer ?
#
loop_
_entity_poly.entity_id
_entity_poly.type
_entity_poly.pdbx_seq_one_letter_code
_entity_poly.pdbx_strand_id
1 'polypeptide(L)' 'FETISQNTKTGEETKLSCPKQGRNFNWADVTLEIYAVDSCSDLPRGKMIFSNLSLWDERMNPLQPEWSTTHGKPCNGKV' A
#
# COMPACT_ATOMS: atom_id res chain seq x y z
N PHE A 1 4.74 -15.16 0.63
CA PHE A 1 5.01 -13.85 0.05
C PHE A 1 5.76 -12.96 1.03
N GLU A 2 6.39 -11.96 0.48
CA GLU A 2 7.17 -11.00 1.25
C GLU A 2 6.81 -9.58 0.82
N THR A 3 6.69 -8.70 1.79
CA THR A 3 6.55 -7.26 1.53
C THR A 3 7.65 -6.50 2.26
N ILE A 4 8.18 -5.48 1.60
CA ILE A 4 9.18 -4.59 2.17
C ILE A 4 8.71 -3.16 1.92
N SER A 5 8.70 -2.35 2.97
CA SER A 5 8.40 -0.94 2.86
C SER A 5 9.45 -0.12 3.60
N GLN A 6 9.73 1.06 3.10
CA GLN A 6 10.71 1.94 3.69
C GLN A 6 10.13 3.34 3.89
N ASN A 7 10.38 3.91 5.06
CA ASN A 7 10.11 5.30 5.31
C ASN A 7 11.25 6.14 4.74
N THR A 8 10.99 6.90 3.68
CA THR A 8 12.05 7.65 2.98
C THR A 8 12.61 8.81 3.79
N LYS A 9 11.91 9.27 4.83
CA LYS A 9 12.40 10.33 5.70
C LYS A 9 13.37 9.81 6.75
N THR A 10 13.11 8.63 7.29
CA THR A 10 13.90 8.06 8.38
C THR A 10 14.85 6.98 7.91
N GLY A 11 14.59 6.37 6.74
CA GLY A 11 15.32 5.23 6.25
C GLY A 11 14.89 3.91 6.89
N GLU A 12 13.95 3.93 7.84
CA GLU A 12 13.48 2.70 8.46
C GLU A 12 12.78 1.80 7.48
N GLU A 13 13.09 0.53 7.55
CA GLU A 13 12.53 -0.50 6.69
C GLU A 13 11.70 -1.47 7.50
N THR A 14 10.56 -1.84 6.97
CA THR A 14 9.70 -2.87 7.56
C THR A 14 9.57 -4.01 6.57
N LYS A 15 9.78 -5.22 7.04
CA LYS A 15 9.71 -6.43 6.24
C LYS A 15 8.70 -7.39 6.85
N LEU A 16 7.82 -7.92 6.03
CA LEU A 16 6.85 -8.94 6.42
C LEU A 16 7.01 -10.13 5.49
N SER A 17 7.19 -11.32 6.06
CA SER A 17 7.22 -12.57 5.32
C SER A 17 6.09 -13.46 5.80
N CYS A 18 5.29 -13.95 4.87
CA CYS A 18 4.18 -14.84 5.17
C CYS A 18 4.22 -16.06 4.24
N PRO A 19 3.90 -17.26 4.75
CA PRO A 19 3.80 -18.42 3.88
C PRO A 19 2.64 -18.27 2.91
N LYS A 20 2.87 -18.68 1.66
CA LYS A 20 1.86 -18.62 0.61
C LYS A 20 0.73 -19.63 0.81
N GLN A 21 1.02 -20.76 1.43
CA GLN A 21 0.04 -21.82 1.75
C GLN A 21 -0.75 -22.32 0.53
N GLY A 22 -0.08 -22.44 -0.61
CA GLY A 22 -0.71 -22.92 -1.84
C GLY A 22 -1.62 -21.91 -2.54
N ARG A 23 -1.72 -20.70 -2.04
CA ARG A 23 -2.55 -19.65 -2.67
C ARG A 23 -1.85 -19.03 -3.86
N ASN A 24 -2.64 -18.65 -4.84
CA ASN A 24 -2.18 -17.83 -5.95
C ASN A 24 -2.75 -16.42 -5.77
N PHE A 25 -1.87 -15.42 -5.78
CA PHE A 25 -2.27 -14.03 -5.61
C PHE A 25 -2.35 -13.36 -6.98
N ASN A 26 -3.47 -12.70 -7.21
CA ASN A 26 -3.73 -11.95 -8.45
C ASN A 26 -4.08 -10.48 -8.19
N TRP A 27 -3.89 -10.04 -6.96
CA TRP A 27 -4.20 -8.68 -6.54
C TRP A 27 -3.09 -8.16 -5.65
N ALA A 28 -2.69 -6.92 -5.86
CA ALA A 28 -1.79 -6.21 -4.97
C ALA A 28 -2.26 -4.78 -4.83
N ASP A 29 -2.28 -4.28 -3.61
CA ASP A 29 -2.62 -2.88 -3.36
C ASP A 29 -1.68 -2.26 -2.34
N VAL A 30 -1.63 -0.94 -2.36
CA VAL A 30 -0.94 -0.13 -1.36
C VAL A 30 -1.94 0.90 -0.88
N THR A 31 -2.18 0.92 0.41
CA THR A 31 -3.26 1.69 1.01
C THR A 31 -2.82 2.29 2.33
N LEU A 32 -3.26 3.51 2.61
CA LEU A 32 -3.22 4.07 3.95
C LEU A 32 -4.55 3.75 4.63
N GLU A 33 -4.48 2.95 5.68
CA GLU A 33 -5.64 2.60 6.48
C GLU A 33 -5.65 3.41 7.77
N ILE A 34 -6.80 3.96 8.10
CA ILE A 34 -6.99 4.75 9.30
C ILE A 34 -8.18 4.15 10.07
N TYR A 35 -7.91 3.77 11.30
CA TYR A 35 -8.94 3.14 12.14
C TYR A 35 -9.66 4.18 13.01
N ALA A 36 -10.91 3.86 13.38
CA ALA A 36 -11.71 4.67 14.29
C ALA A 36 -11.94 6.10 13.79
N VAL A 37 -12.24 6.24 12.50
CA VAL A 37 -12.58 7.54 11.92
C VAL A 37 -14.08 7.76 12.06
N ASP A 38 -14.47 8.73 12.88
CA ASP A 38 -15.87 9.11 13.08
C ASP A 38 -16.25 10.35 12.27
N SER A 39 -15.27 11.21 11.97
CA SER A 39 -15.52 12.44 11.22
C SER A 39 -14.33 12.76 10.34
N CYS A 40 -14.53 13.66 9.39
CA CYS A 40 -13.46 14.07 8.48
C CYS A 40 -12.27 14.72 9.20
N SER A 41 -12.52 15.33 10.37
CA SER A 41 -11.45 15.93 11.17
C SER A 41 -10.49 14.90 11.77
N ASP A 42 -10.91 13.65 11.85
CA ASP A 42 -10.06 12.57 12.35
C ASP A 42 -9.05 12.08 11.30
N LEU A 43 -9.20 12.53 10.06
CA LEU A 43 -8.26 12.16 9.00
C LEU A 43 -6.95 12.95 9.16
N PRO A 44 -5.80 12.33 8.85
CA PRO A 44 -4.53 13.03 8.94
C PRO A 44 -4.46 14.19 7.95
N ARG A 45 -3.75 15.24 8.33
CA ARG A 45 -3.47 16.36 7.45
C ARG A 45 -2.24 16.05 6.63
N GLY A 46 -2.20 16.58 5.41
CA GLY A 46 -1.07 16.41 4.51
C GLY A 46 -1.24 15.23 3.57
N LYS A 47 -0.14 14.80 3.02
CA LYS A 47 -0.10 13.75 2.00
C LYS A 47 0.77 12.60 2.45
N MET A 48 0.37 11.38 2.12
CA MET A 48 1.23 10.22 2.14
C MET A 48 1.49 9.78 0.70
N ILE A 49 2.75 9.67 0.34
CA ILE A 49 3.15 9.31 -1.01
C ILE A 49 3.84 7.96 -0.97
N PHE A 50 3.34 7.02 -1.76
CA PHE A 50 3.99 5.76 -2.02
C PHE A 50 4.70 5.84 -3.36
N SER A 51 5.98 5.53 -3.38
CA SER A 51 6.79 5.62 -4.59
C SER A 51 7.65 4.38 -4.77
N ASN A 52 8.20 4.23 -5.96
CA ASN A 52 9.04 3.08 -6.30
C ASN A 52 8.36 1.74 -6.04
N LEU A 53 7.08 1.66 -6.40
CA LEU A 53 6.32 0.43 -6.23
C LEU A 53 6.84 -0.63 -7.18
N SER A 54 7.17 -1.80 -6.65
CA SER A 54 7.72 -2.90 -7.43
C SER A 54 7.08 -4.20 -7.01
N LEU A 55 6.85 -5.08 -7.97
CA LEU A 55 6.36 -6.42 -7.77
C LEU A 55 7.25 -7.43 -8.46
N TRP A 56 7.42 -8.58 -7.85
CA TRP A 56 8.13 -9.71 -8.43
C TRP A 56 7.29 -10.98 -8.27
N ASP A 57 7.44 -11.90 -9.21
CA ASP A 57 6.82 -13.21 -9.09
C ASP A 57 7.63 -14.11 -8.14
N GLU A 58 7.19 -15.35 -7.97
CA GLU A 58 7.86 -16.31 -7.09
C GLU A 58 9.26 -16.71 -7.56
N ARG A 59 9.60 -16.46 -8.82
CA ARG A 59 10.92 -16.70 -9.40
C ARG A 59 11.78 -15.45 -9.42
N MET A 60 11.32 -14.40 -8.73
CA MET A 60 12.00 -13.10 -8.68
C MET A 60 12.10 -12.40 -10.02
N ASN A 61 11.20 -12.71 -10.95
CA ASN A 61 11.08 -11.94 -12.19
C ASN A 61 10.26 -10.68 -11.91
N PRO A 62 10.73 -9.51 -12.37
CA PRO A 62 9.97 -8.28 -12.16
C PRO A 62 8.67 -8.30 -12.95
N LEU A 63 7.61 -7.87 -12.32
CA LEU A 63 6.30 -7.69 -12.94
C LEU A 63 6.10 -6.22 -13.26
N GLN A 64 5.29 -5.95 -14.28
CA GLN A 64 4.98 -4.58 -14.71
C GLN A 64 3.46 -4.37 -14.62
N PRO A 65 2.92 -4.23 -13.42
CA PRO A 65 1.49 -4.03 -13.27
C PRO A 65 1.08 -2.63 -13.73
N GLU A 66 -0.13 -2.53 -14.23
CA GLU A 66 -0.76 -1.23 -14.44
C GLU A 66 -1.42 -0.82 -13.13
N TRP A 67 -0.80 0.13 -12.44
CA TRP A 67 -1.35 0.65 -11.21
C TRP A 67 -2.52 1.57 -11.50
N SER A 68 -3.60 1.38 -10.78
CA SER A 68 -4.75 2.28 -10.84
C SER A 68 -5.03 2.82 -9.45
N THR A 69 -5.58 4.02 -9.41
CA THR A 69 -5.97 4.65 -8.15
C THR A 69 -7.47 4.51 -7.97
N THR A 70 -7.87 3.98 -6.83
CA THR A 70 -9.27 3.89 -6.46
C THR A 70 -9.54 4.84 -5.32
N HIS A 71 -10.52 5.70 -5.48
CA HIS A 71 -10.92 6.64 -4.44
C HIS A 71 -12.25 6.22 -3.85
N GLY A 72 -12.34 6.25 -2.53
CA GLY A 72 -13.60 6.16 -1.84
C GLY A 72 -14.38 7.47 -1.92
N LYS A 73 -15.47 7.56 -1.17
CA LYS A 73 -16.25 8.77 -1.07
C LYS A 73 -15.41 9.85 -0.38
N PRO A 74 -15.17 11.01 -0.99
CA PRO A 74 -14.34 12.03 -0.37
C PRO A 74 -15.04 12.66 0.84
N CYS A 75 -14.24 13.05 1.81
CA CYS A 75 -14.73 13.81 2.96
C CYS A 75 -15.00 15.25 2.55
N ASN A 76 -16.22 15.73 2.79
CA ASN A 76 -16.61 17.11 2.47
C ASN A 76 -16.32 17.49 1.03
N GLY A 77 -16.47 16.55 0.08
CA GLY A 77 -16.19 16.79 -1.32
C GLY A 77 -14.71 16.90 -1.68
N LYS A 78 -13.81 16.60 -0.77
CA LYS A 78 -12.35 16.63 -1.00
C LYS A 78 -11.77 15.22 -0.99
N VAL A 79 -10.86 14.97 -1.88
CA VAL A 79 -10.14 13.71 -1.98
C VAL A 79 -8.77 13.82 -1.32
#